data_6b53218fd38b151b4b612ef1ef7c44d7
#
_entry.id   6b53218fd38b151b4b612ef1ef7c44d7
#
_cell.length_a   1.000
_cell.length_b   1.000
_cell.length_c   1.000
_cell.angle_alpha   90.00
_cell.angle_beta   90.00
_cell.angle_gamma   90.00
#
_symmetry.space_group_name_H-M   'P 1'
#
loop_
_entity.id
_entity.type
_entity.pdbx_description
1 polymer ?
#
loop_
_entity_poly.entity_id
_entity_poly.type
_entity_poly.pdbx_seq_one_letter_code
_entity_poly.pdbx_strand_id
1 'polypeptide(L)'
;MIYAGDSDLGFEGVRGFFDWLETKKYKLHVRVFLSKYRGYTLCPDCRGGRLRQEARDVKVGKQSLPDICKLAVRDAAIFFDGLELTTEESTIAERILAEVRDRLRFLSEVGLDYLSLDRLASTLSGGEAQRIQLATNLGSSLVGALYVLDEPSIGLHPRDNGRLIAILKNLRDIGNTVLVVEHEPQMILEADEILDIGPGAGEHGGELIFAGTAAELMRLEHSL
;
A
#
# COMPACT_ATOMS: atom_id res chain seq x y z
N MET A 1 -23.52 2.67 36.28
CA MET A 1 -24.51 3.71 35.96
C MET A 1 -24.27 4.35 34.61
N ILE A 2 -23.28 5.22 34.39
CA ILE A 2 -23.06 5.92 33.08
C ILE A 2 -22.86 4.97 31.90
N TYR A 3 -22.07 3.92 32.05
CA TYR A 3 -21.73 3.01 30.96
C TYR A 3 -22.83 1.99 30.64
N ALA A 4 -23.37 1.34 31.69
CA ALA A 4 -24.33 0.25 31.52
C ALA A 4 -25.79 0.72 31.55
N GLY A 5 -26.04 1.98 31.95
CA GLY A 5 -27.40 2.51 32.15
C GLY A 5 -27.98 2.22 33.53
N ASP A 6 -29.23 2.60 33.70
CA ASP A 6 -30.04 2.40 34.91
C ASP A 6 -31.49 2.23 34.46
N SER A 7 -32.02 1.02 34.64
CA SER A 7 -33.35 0.65 34.18
C SER A 7 -34.46 1.40 34.98
N ASP A 8 -34.19 1.74 36.24
CA ASP A 8 -35.18 2.42 37.11
C ASP A 8 -35.36 3.90 36.71
N LEU A 9 -34.30 4.48 36.07
CA LEU A 9 -34.31 5.85 35.54
C LEU A 9 -34.63 5.91 34.05
N GLY A 10 -34.86 4.78 33.37
CA GLY A 10 -35.07 4.71 31.94
C GLY A 10 -33.85 5.17 31.12
N PHE A 11 -32.66 5.13 31.72
CA PHE A 11 -31.42 5.54 31.09
C PHE A 11 -30.62 4.31 30.62
N GLU A 12 -30.51 4.13 29.31
CA GLU A 12 -29.81 2.97 28.69
C GLU A 12 -28.28 3.04 28.74
N GLY A 13 -27.72 4.14 29.23
CA GLY A 13 -26.28 4.35 29.30
C GLY A 13 -25.61 4.55 27.96
N VAL A 14 -24.28 4.69 27.98
CA VAL A 14 -23.48 4.83 26.78
C VAL A 14 -23.62 3.60 25.89
N ARG A 15 -23.72 2.41 26.46
CA ARG A 15 -23.86 1.16 25.70
C ARG A 15 -25.17 1.13 24.90
N GLY A 16 -26.30 1.45 25.55
CA GLY A 16 -27.61 1.52 24.88
C GLY A 16 -27.64 2.56 23.76
N PHE A 17 -26.97 3.71 23.95
CA PHE A 17 -26.81 4.71 22.91
C PHE A 17 -26.07 4.13 21.67
N PHE A 18 -24.97 3.41 21.85
CA PHE A 18 -24.26 2.78 20.76
C PHE A 18 -25.04 1.64 20.10
N ASP A 19 -25.76 0.83 20.89
CA ASP A 19 -26.64 -0.22 20.40
C ASP A 19 -27.78 0.38 19.54
N TRP A 20 -28.36 1.50 19.98
CA TRP A 20 -29.32 2.24 19.17
C TRP A 20 -28.71 2.78 17.86
N LEU A 21 -27.52 3.37 17.90
CA LEU A 21 -26.82 3.83 16.69
C LEU A 21 -26.53 2.68 15.72
N GLU A 22 -26.21 1.48 16.22
CA GLU A 22 -25.99 0.29 15.40
C GLU A 22 -27.24 -0.06 14.56
N THR A 23 -28.46 0.19 15.06
CA THR A 23 -29.71 0.02 14.29
C THR A 23 -29.87 1.04 13.16
N LYS A 24 -29.14 2.16 13.21
CA LYS A 24 -29.20 3.28 12.25
C LYS A 24 -28.03 3.28 11.24
N LYS A 25 -27.28 2.19 11.10
CA LYS A 25 -26.14 2.05 10.16
C LYS A 25 -26.47 2.30 8.69
N TYR A 26 -27.73 2.28 8.30
CA TYR A 26 -28.15 2.65 6.94
C TYR A 26 -27.85 4.11 6.61
N LYS A 27 -27.68 4.99 7.62
CA LYS A 27 -27.29 6.40 7.45
C LYS A 27 -25.78 6.57 7.41
N LEU A 28 -25.26 7.25 6.38
CA LEU A 28 -23.82 7.43 6.18
C LEU A 28 -23.14 8.11 7.37
N HIS A 29 -23.73 9.22 7.90
CA HIS A 29 -23.14 9.95 9.03
C HIS A 29 -23.06 9.10 10.31
N VAL A 30 -24.02 8.16 10.52
CA VAL A 30 -23.96 7.23 11.65
C VAL A 30 -22.82 6.24 11.50
N ARG A 31 -22.59 5.71 10.29
CA ARG A 31 -21.44 4.83 10.01
C ARG A 31 -20.11 5.53 10.25
N VAL A 32 -19.98 6.77 9.78
CA VAL A 32 -18.78 7.59 10.00
C VAL A 32 -18.58 7.88 11.49
N PHE A 33 -19.64 8.20 12.22
CA PHE A 33 -19.58 8.41 13.66
C PHE A 33 -19.13 7.14 14.40
N LEU A 34 -19.78 6.00 14.14
CA LEU A 34 -19.45 4.73 14.77
C LEU A 34 -18.01 4.27 14.48
N SER A 35 -17.50 4.55 13.28
CA SER A 35 -16.14 4.15 12.91
C SER A 35 -15.06 4.80 13.79
N LYS A 36 -15.31 6.01 14.32
CA LYS A 36 -14.39 6.72 15.22
C LYS A 36 -14.24 6.06 16.60
N TYR A 37 -15.26 5.29 17.02
CA TYR A 37 -15.30 4.65 18.34
C TYR A 37 -15.07 3.14 18.29
N ARG A 38 -14.90 2.57 17.09
CA ARG A 38 -14.59 1.14 16.95
C ARG A 38 -13.10 0.91 17.16
N GLY A 39 -12.79 0.09 18.15
CA GLY A 39 -11.48 -0.48 18.35
C GLY A 39 -11.38 -1.88 17.75
N TYR A 40 -10.17 -2.32 17.45
CA TYR A 40 -9.89 -3.69 17.06
C TYR A 40 -9.47 -4.48 18.29
N THR A 41 -10.21 -5.55 18.60
CA THR A 41 -9.82 -6.52 19.61
C THR A 41 -9.40 -7.83 18.93
N LEU A 42 -8.41 -8.49 19.49
CA LEU A 42 -7.99 -9.81 18.99
C LEU A 42 -9.14 -10.82 19.18
N CYS A 43 -9.54 -11.47 18.11
CA CYS A 43 -10.49 -12.56 18.19
C CYS A 43 -9.90 -13.69 19.04
N PRO A 44 -10.62 -14.19 20.08
CA PRO A 44 -10.11 -15.25 20.94
C PRO A 44 -9.86 -16.58 20.18
N ASP A 45 -10.66 -16.86 19.14
CA ASP A 45 -10.56 -18.11 18.38
C ASP A 45 -9.39 -18.11 17.40
N CYS A 46 -9.32 -17.11 16.53
CA CYS A 46 -8.28 -17.06 15.50
C CYS A 46 -7.02 -16.29 15.90
N ARG A 47 -7.04 -15.56 17.04
CA ARG A 47 -5.91 -14.78 17.58
C ARG A 47 -5.22 -13.91 16.51
N GLY A 48 -6.03 -13.26 15.69
CA GLY A 48 -5.55 -12.41 14.58
C GLY A 48 -5.31 -13.15 13.26
N GLY A 49 -5.41 -14.46 13.20
CA GLY A 49 -5.18 -15.26 11.98
C GLY A 49 -6.26 -15.12 10.91
N ARG A 50 -7.41 -14.49 11.23
CA ARG A 50 -8.52 -14.17 10.31
C ARG A 50 -9.12 -15.35 9.53
N LEU A 51 -8.68 -16.58 9.81
CA LEU A 51 -9.10 -17.83 9.17
C LEU A 51 -9.76 -18.75 10.18
N ARG A 52 -10.62 -19.63 9.69
CA ARG A 52 -11.20 -20.73 10.45
C ARG A 52 -10.12 -21.72 10.87
N GLN A 53 -10.40 -22.56 11.88
CA GLN A 53 -9.45 -23.52 12.40
C GLN A 53 -8.97 -24.49 11.31
N GLU A 54 -9.88 -25.02 10.50
CA GLU A 54 -9.57 -25.97 9.44
C GLU A 54 -8.58 -25.40 8.41
N ALA A 55 -8.74 -24.11 8.06
CA ALA A 55 -7.82 -23.44 7.15
C ALA A 55 -6.46 -23.13 7.80
N ARG A 56 -6.41 -22.98 9.14
CA ARG A 56 -5.15 -22.79 9.88
C ARG A 56 -4.39 -24.11 10.08
N ASP A 57 -5.10 -25.23 10.02
CA ASP A 57 -4.50 -26.56 10.16
C ASP A 57 -3.78 -27.00 8.86
N VAL A 58 -4.15 -26.41 7.72
CA VAL A 58 -3.41 -26.60 6.45
C VAL A 58 -2.04 -25.92 6.56
N LYS A 59 -0.98 -26.67 6.23
CA LYS A 59 0.40 -26.22 6.30
C LYS A 59 1.06 -26.20 4.92
N VAL A 60 1.85 -25.17 4.66
CA VAL A 60 2.76 -25.06 3.53
C VAL A 60 4.17 -24.96 4.10
N GLY A 61 5.06 -25.90 3.77
CA GLY A 61 6.41 -25.92 4.35
C GLY A 61 6.41 -25.93 5.89
N LYS A 62 5.47 -26.64 6.52
CA LYS A 62 5.25 -26.73 7.99
C LYS A 62 4.69 -25.48 8.65
N GLN A 63 4.46 -24.38 7.92
CA GLN A 63 3.86 -23.13 8.43
C GLN A 63 2.40 -23.01 8.03
N SER A 64 1.56 -22.43 8.90
CA SER A 64 0.19 -22.08 8.55
C SER A 64 0.16 -20.78 7.74
N LEU A 65 -0.89 -20.55 6.96
CA LEU A 65 -1.03 -19.29 6.21
C LEU A 65 -0.97 -18.03 7.11
N PRO A 66 -1.60 -17.99 8.30
CA PRO A 66 -1.42 -16.87 9.23
C PRO A 66 0.03 -16.64 9.69
N ASP A 67 0.82 -17.72 9.85
CA ASP A 67 2.21 -17.58 10.26
C ASP A 67 3.06 -17.00 9.12
N ILE A 68 2.82 -17.46 7.89
CA ILE A 68 3.45 -16.89 6.69
C ILE A 68 3.07 -15.41 6.53
N CYS A 69 1.80 -15.05 6.74
CA CYS A 69 1.36 -13.66 6.63
C CYS A 69 1.98 -12.70 7.67
N LYS A 70 2.47 -13.21 8.80
CA LYS A 70 3.21 -12.42 9.79
C LYS A 70 4.64 -12.10 9.38
N LEU A 71 5.19 -12.86 8.43
CA LEU A 71 6.53 -12.59 7.92
C LEU A 71 6.58 -11.23 7.22
N ALA A 72 7.73 -10.58 7.30
CA ALA A 72 8.02 -9.47 6.42
C ALA A 72 8.08 -9.97 4.95
N VAL A 73 7.77 -9.10 4.00
CA VAL A 73 7.81 -9.44 2.56
C VAL A 73 9.11 -10.12 2.17
N ARG A 74 10.25 -9.61 2.66
CA ARG A 74 11.58 -10.22 2.43
C ARG A 74 11.64 -11.66 2.94
N ASP A 75 11.18 -11.90 4.18
CA ASP A 75 11.28 -13.20 4.81
C ASP A 75 10.28 -14.19 4.19
N ALA A 76 9.12 -13.69 3.75
CA ALA A 76 8.15 -14.46 2.97
C ALA A 76 8.73 -14.88 1.60
N ALA A 77 9.44 -13.98 0.91
CA ALA A 77 10.12 -14.31 -0.34
C ALA A 77 11.14 -15.44 -0.13
N ILE A 78 12.02 -15.32 0.88
CA ILE A 78 12.99 -16.37 1.24
C ILE A 78 12.29 -17.68 1.54
N PHE A 79 11.17 -17.65 2.27
CA PHE A 79 10.39 -18.83 2.58
C PHE A 79 9.86 -19.53 1.33
N PHE A 80 9.25 -18.81 0.39
CA PHE A 80 8.71 -19.38 -0.85
C PHE A 80 9.77 -19.82 -1.84
N ASP A 81 10.95 -19.19 -1.83
CA ASP A 81 12.09 -19.60 -2.68
C ASP A 81 12.74 -20.88 -2.16
N GLY A 82 12.81 -21.04 -0.84
CA GLY A 82 13.35 -22.24 -0.19
C GLY A 82 12.34 -23.37 0.06
N LEU A 83 11.14 -23.28 -0.52
CA LEU A 83 10.09 -24.27 -0.30
C LEU A 83 10.41 -25.60 -1.02
N GLU A 84 10.64 -26.65 -0.23
CA GLU A 84 10.85 -28.00 -0.74
C GLU A 84 9.49 -28.68 -0.99
N LEU A 85 9.23 -29.06 -2.24
CA LEU A 85 8.01 -29.72 -2.68
C LEU A 85 8.36 -31.02 -3.41
N THR A 86 7.47 -31.99 -3.33
CA THR A 86 7.51 -33.19 -4.19
C THR A 86 7.25 -32.81 -5.65
N THR A 87 7.57 -33.69 -6.58
CA THR A 87 7.33 -33.46 -8.01
C THR A 87 5.85 -33.19 -8.32
N GLU A 88 4.96 -33.91 -7.66
CA GLU A 88 3.52 -33.75 -7.81
C GLU A 88 3.05 -32.40 -7.26
N GLU A 89 3.45 -32.04 -6.03
CA GLU A 89 3.14 -30.75 -5.43
C GLU A 89 3.70 -29.57 -6.24
N SER A 90 4.92 -29.71 -6.77
CA SER A 90 5.53 -28.68 -7.63
C SER A 90 4.70 -28.45 -8.89
N THR A 91 4.20 -29.52 -9.52
CA THR A 91 3.38 -29.41 -10.73
C THR A 91 2.03 -28.72 -10.43
N ILE A 92 1.40 -29.07 -9.31
CA ILE A 92 0.13 -28.47 -8.89
C ILE A 92 0.31 -26.98 -8.53
N ALA A 93 1.39 -26.65 -7.83
CA ALA A 93 1.62 -25.31 -7.27
C ALA A 93 2.38 -24.36 -8.21
N GLU A 94 2.93 -24.84 -9.32
CA GLU A 94 3.85 -24.10 -10.20
C GLU A 94 3.35 -22.68 -10.51
N ARG A 95 2.15 -22.58 -11.05
CA ARG A 95 1.57 -21.27 -11.44
C ARG A 95 1.30 -20.37 -10.24
N ILE A 96 0.81 -20.94 -9.13
CA ILE A 96 0.50 -20.16 -7.92
C ILE A 96 1.80 -19.63 -7.30
N LEU A 97 2.84 -20.47 -7.21
CA LEU A 97 4.12 -20.09 -6.64
C LEU A 97 4.84 -19.04 -7.50
N ALA A 98 4.76 -19.16 -8.82
CA ALA A 98 5.30 -18.14 -9.72
C ALA A 98 4.64 -16.77 -9.44
N GLU A 99 3.31 -16.73 -9.38
CA GLU A 99 2.56 -15.50 -9.07
C GLU A 99 2.88 -14.93 -7.69
N VAL A 100 2.99 -15.77 -6.66
CA VAL A 100 3.34 -15.34 -5.30
C VAL A 100 4.75 -14.75 -5.25
N ARG A 101 5.73 -15.42 -5.88
CA ARG A 101 7.11 -14.94 -5.95
C ARG A 101 7.23 -13.61 -6.69
N ASP A 102 6.55 -13.47 -7.82
CA ASP A 102 6.53 -12.22 -8.58
C ASP A 102 5.94 -11.07 -7.75
N ARG A 103 4.83 -11.27 -7.07
CA ARG A 103 4.22 -10.24 -6.21
C ARG A 103 5.10 -9.85 -5.03
N LEU A 104 5.75 -10.82 -4.37
CA LEU A 104 6.69 -10.54 -3.29
C LEU A 104 7.92 -9.79 -3.80
N ARG A 105 8.42 -10.15 -4.99
CA ARG A 105 9.50 -9.44 -5.67
C ARG A 105 9.11 -7.99 -5.96
N PHE A 106 7.95 -7.72 -6.56
CA PHE A 106 7.49 -6.35 -6.83
C PHE A 106 7.34 -5.52 -5.55
N LEU A 107 6.81 -6.10 -4.47
CA LEU A 107 6.76 -5.42 -3.17
C LEU A 107 8.16 -5.07 -2.65
N SER A 108 9.13 -5.95 -2.82
CA SER A 108 10.53 -5.69 -2.43
C SER A 108 11.19 -4.62 -3.32
N GLU A 109 10.91 -4.65 -4.62
CA GLU A 109 11.45 -3.68 -5.59
C GLU A 109 10.97 -2.25 -5.29
N VAL A 110 9.71 -2.08 -4.86
CA VAL A 110 9.18 -0.77 -4.44
C VAL A 110 9.60 -0.35 -3.03
N GLY A 111 10.51 -1.10 -2.37
CA GLY A 111 11.04 -0.78 -1.05
C GLY A 111 10.08 -1.07 0.10
N LEU A 112 9.21 -2.06 -0.03
CA LEU A 112 8.25 -2.51 0.99
C LEU A 112 8.64 -3.87 1.61
N ASP A 113 9.88 -4.28 1.50
CA ASP A 113 10.40 -5.55 1.97
C ASP A 113 10.30 -5.76 3.50
N TYR A 114 10.19 -4.66 4.25
CA TYR A 114 10.04 -4.64 5.72
C TYR A 114 8.59 -4.82 6.19
N LEU A 115 7.58 -4.64 5.33
CA LEU A 115 6.17 -4.77 5.71
C LEU A 115 5.78 -6.22 5.92
N SER A 116 4.97 -6.50 6.95
CA SER A 116 4.32 -7.80 7.10
C SER A 116 3.06 -7.88 6.24
N LEU A 117 2.77 -9.07 5.69
CA LEU A 117 1.62 -9.29 4.81
C LEU A 117 0.27 -9.19 5.54
N ASP A 118 0.25 -9.34 6.86
CA ASP A 118 -0.95 -9.23 7.70
C ASP A 118 -1.23 -7.80 8.18
N ARG A 119 -0.39 -6.83 7.81
CA ARG A 119 -0.53 -5.44 8.24
C ARG A 119 -1.88 -4.86 7.82
N LEU A 120 -2.51 -4.13 8.71
CA LEU A 120 -3.78 -3.47 8.44
C LEU A 120 -3.58 -2.30 7.47
N ALA A 121 -4.38 -2.24 6.41
CA ALA A 121 -4.32 -1.15 5.43
C ALA A 121 -4.48 0.24 6.06
N SER A 122 -5.28 0.35 7.13
CA SER A 122 -5.48 1.61 7.89
C SER A 122 -4.24 2.10 8.64
N THR A 123 -3.20 1.28 8.77
CA THR A 123 -1.93 1.62 9.44
C THR A 123 -0.82 1.96 8.46
N LEU A 124 -1.10 1.87 7.16
CA LEU A 124 -0.14 2.24 6.12
C LEU A 124 -0.03 3.76 6.01
N SER A 125 1.17 4.25 5.79
CA SER A 125 1.38 5.62 5.37
C SER A 125 0.90 5.84 3.93
N GLY A 126 0.68 7.09 3.53
CA GLY A 126 0.29 7.42 2.15
C GLY A 126 1.28 6.87 1.12
N GLY A 127 2.58 7.05 1.33
CA GLY A 127 3.62 6.52 0.46
C GLY A 127 3.66 4.98 0.42
N GLU A 128 3.45 4.29 1.56
CA GLU A 128 3.35 2.81 1.57
C GLU A 128 2.17 2.32 0.73
N ALA A 129 0.99 2.94 0.91
CA ALA A 129 -0.21 2.57 0.15
C ALA A 129 -0.02 2.80 -1.36
N GLN A 130 0.61 3.90 -1.74
CA GLN A 130 0.91 4.24 -3.13
C GLN A 130 1.90 3.24 -3.75
N ARG A 131 2.96 2.85 -3.05
CA ARG A 131 3.92 1.84 -3.51
C ARG A 131 3.30 0.44 -3.61
N ILE A 132 2.36 0.06 -2.72
CA ILE A 132 1.60 -1.18 -2.88
C ILE A 132 0.78 -1.14 -4.17
N GLN A 133 0.14 0.00 -4.48
CA GLN A 133 -0.60 0.17 -5.73
C GLN A 133 0.33 0.05 -6.95
N LEU A 134 1.53 0.62 -6.87
CA LEU A 134 2.56 0.52 -7.91
C LEU A 134 2.97 -0.94 -8.14
N ALA A 135 3.30 -1.68 -7.08
CA ALA A 135 3.64 -3.10 -7.15
C ALA A 135 2.50 -3.95 -7.77
N THR A 136 1.25 -3.61 -7.45
CA THR A 136 0.06 -4.27 -8.03
C THR A 136 -0.03 -4.01 -9.54
N ASN A 137 0.25 -2.79 -9.97
CA ASN A 137 0.19 -2.39 -11.37
C ASN A 137 1.31 -3.02 -12.21
N LEU A 138 2.51 -3.19 -11.64
CA LEU A 138 3.61 -3.93 -12.30
C LEU A 138 3.21 -5.37 -12.65
N GLY A 139 2.44 -6.02 -11.77
CA GLY A 139 1.93 -7.38 -12.02
C GLY A 139 0.78 -7.46 -13.02
N SER A 140 0.14 -6.33 -13.35
CA SER A 140 -1.07 -6.33 -14.21
C SER A 140 -0.79 -6.25 -15.71
N SER A 141 0.44 -5.98 -16.13
CA SER A 141 0.85 -5.81 -17.54
C SER A 141 -0.05 -4.84 -18.33
N LEU A 142 -0.59 -3.80 -17.66
CA LEU A 142 -1.42 -2.78 -18.31
C LEU A 142 -0.55 -1.93 -19.25
N VAL A 143 -1.06 -1.67 -20.44
CA VAL A 143 -0.44 -0.84 -21.48
C VAL A 143 -1.40 0.29 -21.84
N GLY A 144 -0.87 1.49 -22.13
CA GLY A 144 -1.66 2.67 -22.48
C GLY A 144 -2.37 3.34 -21.30
N ALA A 145 -1.95 3.06 -20.08
CA ALA A 145 -2.46 3.68 -18.85
C ALA A 145 -1.71 4.97 -18.50
N LEU A 146 -2.37 5.88 -17.79
CA LEU A 146 -1.77 7.04 -17.14
C LEU A 146 -1.62 6.75 -15.65
N TYR A 147 -0.39 6.79 -15.17
CA TYR A 147 -0.05 6.71 -13.74
C TYR A 147 0.25 8.12 -13.22
N VAL A 148 -0.49 8.55 -12.20
CA VAL A 148 -0.25 9.81 -11.50
C VAL A 148 0.21 9.49 -10.08
N LEU A 149 1.41 9.94 -9.75
CA LEU A 149 2.07 9.66 -8.48
C LEU A 149 2.44 10.98 -7.80
N ASP A 150 2.10 11.08 -6.54
CA ASP A 150 2.37 12.26 -5.71
C ASP A 150 3.41 11.89 -4.64
N GLU A 151 4.60 12.47 -4.75
CA GLU A 151 5.76 12.23 -3.87
C GLU A 151 6.04 10.73 -3.59
N PRO A 152 6.17 9.85 -4.62
CA PRO A 152 6.33 8.43 -4.38
C PRO A 152 7.64 8.06 -3.69
N SER A 153 8.64 8.97 -3.66
CA SER A 153 9.90 8.81 -2.94
C SER A 153 9.78 9.05 -1.43
N ILE A 154 8.65 9.62 -0.96
CA ILE A 154 8.50 9.98 0.45
C ILE A 154 8.69 8.76 1.38
N GLY A 155 9.56 8.92 2.38
CA GLY A 155 9.88 7.86 3.33
C GLY A 155 10.76 6.74 2.79
N LEU A 156 11.28 6.85 1.56
CA LEU A 156 12.33 5.98 1.05
C LEU A 156 13.70 6.43 1.55
N HIS A 157 14.59 5.46 1.72
CA HIS A 157 15.99 5.78 1.90
C HIS A 157 16.58 6.19 0.53
N PRO A 158 17.50 7.18 0.45
CA PRO A 158 18.09 7.63 -0.82
C PRO A 158 18.68 6.51 -1.69
N ARG A 159 19.13 5.42 -1.07
CA ARG A 159 19.61 4.22 -1.81
C ARG A 159 18.51 3.49 -2.60
N ASP A 160 17.25 3.67 -2.20
CA ASP A 160 16.11 2.96 -2.81
C ASP A 160 15.46 3.80 -3.92
N ASN A 161 15.79 5.10 -4.04
CA ASN A 161 15.31 5.98 -5.10
C ASN A 161 15.64 5.42 -6.49
N GLY A 162 16.86 4.89 -6.68
CA GLY A 162 17.27 4.29 -7.95
C GLY A 162 16.41 3.09 -8.37
N ARG A 163 15.95 2.29 -7.41
CA ARG A 163 15.02 1.18 -7.68
C ARG A 163 13.65 1.70 -8.12
N LEU A 164 13.12 2.71 -7.41
CA LEU A 164 11.84 3.32 -7.77
C LEU A 164 11.91 3.93 -9.18
N ILE A 165 12.96 4.67 -9.49
CA ILE A 165 13.20 5.24 -10.83
C ILE A 165 13.19 4.14 -11.90
N ALA A 166 13.91 3.03 -11.68
CA ALA A 166 13.95 1.91 -12.61
C ALA A 166 12.56 1.31 -12.87
N ILE A 167 11.73 1.21 -11.82
CA ILE A 167 10.35 0.75 -11.91
C ILE A 167 9.50 1.71 -12.75
N LEU A 168 9.59 3.01 -12.49
CA LEU A 168 8.84 4.03 -13.23
C LEU A 168 9.22 4.05 -14.72
N LYS A 169 10.51 3.93 -15.01
CA LYS A 169 11.01 3.79 -16.38
C LYS A 169 10.49 2.53 -17.06
N ASN A 170 10.47 1.40 -16.36
CA ASN A 170 9.91 0.17 -16.90
C ASN A 170 8.40 0.33 -17.22
N LEU A 171 7.62 0.94 -16.33
CA LEU A 171 6.21 1.23 -16.60
C LEU A 171 6.03 2.10 -17.85
N ARG A 172 6.87 3.12 -18.05
CA ARG A 172 6.88 3.94 -19.26
C ARG A 172 7.24 3.11 -20.50
N ASP A 173 8.31 2.32 -20.43
CA ASP A 173 8.88 1.59 -21.55
C ASP A 173 7.94 0.52 -22.10
N ILE A 174 7.05 -0.03 -21.27
CA ILE A 174 5.98 -0.94 -21.73
C ILE A 174 4.79 -0.21 -22.39
N GLY A 175 4.85 1.12 -22.55
CA GLY A 175 3.87 1.92 -23.28
C GLY A 175 2.86 2.67 -22.42
N ASN A 176 3.19 2.99 -21.17
CA ASN A 176 2.36 3.82 -20.30
C ASN A 176 2.88 5.26 -20.24
N THR A 177 2.04 6.17 -19.75
CA THR A 177 2.42 7.52 -19.37
C THR A 177 2.55 7.58 -17.84
N VAL A 178 3.66 8.11 -17.34
CA VAL A 178 3.92 8.24 -15.90
C VAL A 178 4.12 9.71 -15.57
N LEU A 179 3.18 10.28 -14.80
CA LEU A 179 3.25 11.64 -14.29
C LEU A 179 3.61 11.58 -12.80
N VAL A 180 4.70 12.25 -12.42
CA VAL A 180 5.20 12.23 -11.04
C VAL A 180 5.29 13.66 -10.54
N VAL A 181 4.69 13.94 -9.39
CA VAL A 181 4.92 15.18 -8.63
C VAL A 181 6.03 14.88 -7.63
N GLU A 182 7.17 15.53 -7.77
CA GLU A 182 8.37 15.24 -6.97
C GLU A 182 9.24 16.47 -6.73
N HIS A 183 10.00 16.42 -5.64
CA HIS A 183 11.01 17.42 -5.28
C HIS A 183 12.40 16.79 -5.07
N GLU A 184 12.52 15.46 -5.22
CA GLU A 184 13.78 14.73 -5.10
C GLU A 184 14.63 14.95 -6.36
N PRO A 185 15.83 15.57 -6.25
CA PRO A 185 16.65 15.92 -7.42
C PRO A 185 16.98 14.73 -8.34
N GLN A 186 17.22 13.55 -7.76
CA GLN A 186 17.53 12.36 -8.53
C GLN A 186 16.35 11.94 -9.43
N MET A 187 15.11 12.04 -8.91
CA MET A 187 13.89 11.73 -9.68
C MET A 187 13.68 12.74 -10.82
N ILE A 188 13.87 14.03 -10.53
CA ILE A 188 13.73 15.12 -11.51
C ILE A 188 14.74 14.96 -12.66
N LEU A 189 16.01 14.70 -12.34
CA LEU A 189 17.07 14.54 -13.35
C LEU A 189 16.87 13.33 -14.29
N GLU A 190 16.13 12.32 -13.83
CA GLU A 190 15.87 11.08 -14.59
C GLU A 190 14.53 11.12 -15.37
N ALA A 191 13.80 12.24 -15.30
CA ALA A 191 12.58 12.44 -16.06
C ALA A 191 12.87 12.70 -17.55
N ASP A 192 11.97 12.28 -18.42
CA ASP A 192 12.04 12.57 -19.85
C ASP A 192 11.67 14.03 -20.13
N GLU A 193 10.69 14.56 -19.38
CA GLU A 193 10.19 15.93 -19.45
C GLU A 193 9.88 16.43 -18.05
N ILE A 194 10.19 17.71 -17.81
CA ILE A 194 9.99 18.39 -16.54
C ILE A 194 9.05 19.55 -16.80
N LEU A 195 8.01 19.66 -15.95
CA LEU A 195 7.12 20.79 -15.88
C LEU A 195 7.35 21.47 -14.53
N ASP A 196 7.89 22.69 -14.54
CA ASP A 196 8.06 23.50 -13.33
C ASP A 196 6.91 24.50 -13.20
N ILE A 197 6.21 24.44 -12.06
CA ILE A 197 5.01 25.20 -11.80
C ILE A 197 5.26 26.11 -10.58
N GLY A 198 5.19 27.43 -10.77
CA GLY A 198 5.42 28.42 -9.72
C GLY A 198 5.14 29.84 -10.21
N PRO A 199 5.80 30.88 -9.63
CA PRO A 199 6.10 30.98 -8.21
C PRO A 199 4.82 31.18 -7.39
N GLY A 200 4.87 30.81 -6.11
CA GLY A 200 3.75 30.98 -5.20
C GLY A 200 2.88 29.72 -5.07
N ALA A 201 1.89 29.78 -4.19
CA ALA A 201 0.99 28.68 -3.89
C ALA A 201 -0.48 29.14 -3.87
N GLY A 202 -1.42 28.19 -4.01
CA GLY A 202 -2.85 28.46 -3.98
C GLY A 202 -3.32 29.36 -5.11
N GLU A 203 -4.11 30.39 -4.80
CA GLU A 203 -4.72 31.30 -5.78
C GLU A 203 -3.70 32.18 -6.53
N HIS A 204 -2.47 32.29 -6.03
CA HIS A 204 -1.38 33.09 -6.60
C HIS A 204 -0.26 32.23 -7.22
N GLY A 205 -0.48 30.93 -7.38
CA GLY A 205 0.45 29.99 -7.97
C GLY A 205 -0.12 29.34 -9.23
N GLY A 206 0.64 28.40 -9.78
CA GLY A 206 0.18 27.58 -10.89
C GLY A 206 0.55 28.09 -12.27
N GLU A 207 1.46 29.05 -12.40
CA GLU A 207 2.06 29.40 -13.68
C GLU A 207 3.08 28.35 -14.11
N LEU A 208 3.05 27.95 -15.38
CA LEU A 208 4.08 27.10 -15.97
C LEU A 208 5.32 27.95 -16.23
N ILE A 209 6.36 27.75 -15.41
CA ILE A 209 7.62 28.52 -15.50
C ILE A 209 8.54 27.86 -16.54
N PHE A 210 8.58 26.54 -16.55
CA PHE A 210 9.44 25.78 -17.45
C PHE A 210 8.74 24.51 -17.93
N ALA A 211 9.00 24.13 -19.19
CA ALA A 211 8.67 22.86 -19.76
C ALA A 211 9.81 22.41 -20.67
N GLY A 212 10.41 21.22 -20.42
CA GLY A 212 11.52 20.71 -21.18
C GLY A 212 12.31 19.63 -20.46
N THR A 213 13.48 19.31 -20.96
CA THR A 213 14.36 18.28 -20.41
C THR A 213 15.20 18.79 -19.24
N ALA A 214 15.73 17.87 -18.41
CA ALA A 214 16.67 18.20 -17.34
C ALA A 214 17.89 18.98 -17.83
N ALA A 215 18.41 18.64 -19.03
CA ALA A 215 19.55 19.33 -19.62
C ALA A 215 19.24 20.79 -20.01
N GLU A 216 18.02 21.08 -20.41
CA GLU A 216 17.54 22.44 -20.71
C GLU A 216 17.31 23.21 -19.43
N LEU A 217 16.70 22.59 -18.40
CA LEU A 217 16.51 23.20 -17.10
C LEU A 217 17.81 23.68 -16.46
N MET A 218 18.88 22.84 -16.51
CA MET A 218 20.20 23.18 -15.97
C MET A 218 20.89 24.34 -16.69
N ARG A 219 20.41 24.77 -17.86
CA ARG A 219 20.95 25.92 -18.60
C ARG A 219 20.26 27.24 -18.30
N LEU A 220 19.16 27.20 -17.57
CA LEU A 220 18.44 28.40 -17.19
C LEU A 220 19.17 29.08 -16.02
N GLU A 221 19.55 30.34 -16.20
CA GLU A 221 20.26 31.16 -15.18
C GLU A 221 19.37 31.51 -13.96
N HIS A 222 18.07 31.22 -14.00
CA HIS A 222 17.07 31.55 -12.98
C HIS A 222 16.17 30.36 -12.54
N SER A 223 16.64 29.14 -12.70
CA SER A 223 15.95 27.99 -12.09
C SER A 223 16.17 28.03 -10.57
N LEU A 224 15.07 27.94 -9.83
CA LEU A 224 15.04 27.93 -8.36
C LEU A 224 15.76 26.71 -7.79
#